data_3e55bd569e251ef34fe9cb33151c9fe4
#
_entry.id   3e55bd569e251ef34fe9cb33151c9fe4
#
_cell.length_a   1.000
_cell.length_b   1.000
_cell.length_c   1.000
_cell.angle_alpha   90.00
_cell.angle_beta   90.00
_cell.angle_gamma   90.00
#
_symmetry.space_group_name_H-M   'P 1'
#
loop_
_entity.id
_entity.type
_entity.pdbx_description
1 polymer ?
#
loop_
_entity_poly.entity_id
_entity_poly.type
_entity_poly.pdbx_seq_one_letter_code
_entity_poly.pdbx_strand_id
1 'polypeptide(L)'
;NEGGRASCQGNWPMFHQMRASQFMTWPEELLRSYRSDLQEADRVGRNLVTEKYGRMMQSTYPQEYCANIAPYIPRISANRNVLQEGIITVQVSWAHDFRERFPHLGEAMRVLTTVEDTPETTSFETYLRGELGTYSDRTVALYHDFVERLRHERRNLTEETIRNTVRLAGFEDLAQAEAAQ
;
A
#
# COMPACT_ATOMS: atom_id res chain seq x y z
N ASN A 1 4.64 -21.24 4.91
CA ASN A 1 3.63 -20.22 5.28
C ASN A 1 2.60 -20.86 6.21
N GLU A 2 2.76 -20.71 7.50
CA GLU A 2 1.78 -21.19 8.49
C GLU A 2 0.43 -20.46 8.36
N GLY A 3 0.39 -19.25 7.83
CA GLY A 3 -0.81 -18.45 7.57
C GLY A 3 -1.55 -18.72 6.24
N GLY A 4 -1.10 -19.69 5.44
CA GLY A 4 -1.71 -19.95 4.13
C GLY A 4 -1.44 -18.87 3.09
N ARG A 5 -2.17 -18.93 1.96
CA ARG A 5 -2.08 -17.93 0.89
C ARG A 5 -2.94 -16.72 1.23
N ALA A 6 -2.45 -15.51 0.95
CA ALA A 6 -3.30 -14.32 0.98
C ALA A 6 -4.47 -14.47 0.00
N SER A 7 -5.65 -13.97 0.36
CA SER A 7 -6.88 -14.13 -0.43
C SER A 7 -6.75 -13.64 -1.89
N CYS A 8 -5.88 -12.65 -2.14
CA CYS A 8 -5.59 -12.15 -3.49
C CYS A 8 -4.71 -13.08 -4.34
N GLN A 9 -3.99 -14.03 -3.75
CA GLN A 9 -3.11 -14.95 -4.49
C GLN A 9 -3.86 -15.99 -5.32
N GLY A 10 -5.14 -16.18 -5.07
CA GLY A 10 -6.04 -17.05 -5.84
C GLY A 10 -6.95 -16.31 -6.82
N ASN A 11 -6.95 -14.98 -6.80
CA ASN A 11 -7.83 -14.14 -7.61
C ASN A 11 -7.01 -13.17 -8.47
N TRP A 12 -6.50 -13.69 -9.60
CA TRP A 12 -5.70 -12.90 -10.53
C TRP A 12 -6.41 -11.66 -11.08
N PRO A 13 -7.69 -11.71 -11.48
CA PRO A 13 -8.40 -10.53 -11.96
C PRO A 13 -8.43 -9.40 -10.92
N MET A 14 -8.76 -9.71 -9.68
CA MET A 14 -8.78 -8.73 -8.59
C MET A 14 -7.36 -8.18 -8.29
N PHE A 15 -6.35 -9.05 -8.24
CA PHE A 15 -4.96 -8.62 -8.04
C PHE A 15 -4.52 -7.65 -9.15
N HIS A 16 -4.81 -8.00 -10.41
CA HIS A 16 -4.50 -7.16 -11.56
C HIS A 16 -5.20 -5.81 -11.49
N GLN A 17 -6.50 -5.80 -11.21
CA GLN A 17 -7.29 -4.57 -11.08
C GLN A 17 -6.70 -3.64 -10.00
N MET A 18 -6.40 -4.17 -8.82
CA MET A 18 -5.83 -3.41 -7.70
C MET A 18 -4.46 -2.82 -8.04
N ARG A 19 -3.57 -3.62 -8.65
CA ARG A 19 -2.24 -3.15 -9.03
C ARG A 19 -2.25 -2.18 -10.21
N ALA A 20 -3.05 -2.46 -11.23
CA ALA A 20 -3.22 -1.55 -12.37
C ALA A 20 -3.76 -0.19 -11.91
N SER A 21 -4.80 -0.16 -11.07
CA SER A 21 -5.36 1.08 -10.52
C SER A 21 -4.34 1.95 -9.81
N GLN A 22 -3.45 1.33 -9.04
CA GLN A 22 -2.35 2.01 -8.34
C GLN A 22 -1.31 2.53 -9.33
N PHE A 23 -0.81 1.67 -10.23
CA PHE A 23 0.27 2.03 -11.14
C PHE A 23 -0.14 3.06 -12.21
N MET A 24 -1.42 3.13 -12.57
CA MET A 24 -1.96 4.16 -13.46
C MET A 24 -1.84 5.58 -12.87
N THR A 25 -1.67 5.73 -11.57
CA THR A 25 -1.45 7.02 -10.91
C THR A 25 0.03 7.42 -10.86
N TRP A 26 0.95 6.47 -11.04
CA TRP A 26 2.37 6.70 -10.80
C TRP A 26 3.06 7.36 -12.00
N PRO A 27 3.97 8.32 -11.77
CA PRO A 27 4.81 8.86 -12.83
C PRO A 27 5.79 7.80 -13.34
N GLU A 28 6.19 7.94 -14.60
CA GLU A 28 7.04 6.96 -15.30
C GLU A 28 8.35 6.67 -14.57
N GLU A 29 8.99 7.67 -13.99
CA GLU A 29 10.24 7.49 -13.28
C GLU A 29 10.08 6.60 -12.04
N LEU A 30 8.98 6.77 -11.30
CA LEU A 30 8.65 5.91 -10.15
C LEU A 30 8.38 4.47 -10.60
N LEU A 31 7.62 4.28 -11.68
CA LEU A 31 7.36 2.95 -12.25
C LEU A 31 8.66 2.25 -12.68
N ARG A 32 9.58 2.97 -13.32
CA ARG A 32 10.89 2.44 -13.72
C ARG A 32 11.74 2.04 -12.52
N SER A 33 11.75 2.86 -11.47
CA SER A 33 12.49 2.57 -10.24
C SER A 33 11.94 1.32 -9.55
N TYR A 34 10.61 1.23 -9.40
CA TYR A 34 9.97 0.05 -8.80
C TYR A 34 10.17 -1.22 -9.63
N ARG A 35 10.13 -1.12 -10.97
CA ARG A 35 10.50 -2.24 -11.85
C ARG A 35 11.91 -2.73 -11.58
N SER A 36 12.86 -1.82 -11.37
CA SER A 36 14.25 -2.19 -11.03
C SER A 36 14.31 -2.89 -9.67
N ASP A 37 13.51 -2.46 -8.69
CA ASP A 37 13.40 -3.14 -7.39
C ASP A 37 12.90 -4.58 -7.54
N LEU A 38 11.89 -4.81 -8.38
CA LEU A 38 11.37 -6.15 -8.67
C LEU A 38 12.41 -7.04 -9.35
N GLN A 39 13.14 -6.51 -10.33
CA GLN A 39 14.19 -7.23 -11.03
C GLN A 39 15.36 -7.60 -10.11
N GLU A 40 15.76 -6.68 -9.23
CA GLU A 40 16.79 -6.94 -8.24
C GLU A 40 16.35 -7.97 -7.20
N ALA A 41 15.10 -7.88 -6.74
CA ALA A 41 14.54 -8.86 -5.82
C ALA A 41 14.54 -10.28 -6.41
N ASP A 42 14.14 -10.41 -7.68
CA ASP A 42 14.18 -11.67 -8.42
C ASP A 42 15.61 -12.21 -8.54
N ARG A 43 16.56 -11.34 -8.93
CA ARG A 43 17.98 -11.68 -9.09
C ARG A 43 18.63 -12.23 -7.82
N VAL A 44 18.26 -11.70 -6.65
CA VAL A 44 18.83 -12.10 -5.35
C VAL A 44 17.94 -13.09 -4.57
N GLY A 45 16.84 -13.54 -5.16
CA GLY A 45 15.92 -14.50 -4.54
C GLY A 45 15.08 -13.92 -3.38
N ARG A 46 14.88 -12.58 -3.33
CA ARG A 46 13.98 -11.94 -2.34
C ARG A 46 12.52 -12.04 -2.78
N ASN A 47 11.66 -12.48 -1.88
CA ASN A 47 10.21 -12.43 -2.09
C ASN A 47 9.62 -11.20 -1.40
N LEU A 48 9.37 -10.12 -2.16
CA LEU A 48 8.88 -8.85 -1.62
C LEU A 48 7.47 -8.97 -1.03
N VAL A 49 6.64 -9.90 -1.52
CA VAL A 49 5.31 -10.14 -0.95
C VAL A 49 5.43 -10.76 0.43
N THR A 50 6.26 -11.79 0.58
CA THR A 50 6.53 -12.42 1.88
C THR A 50 7.17 -11.41 2.85
N GLU A 51 8.12 -10.61 2.40
CA GLU A 51 8.75 -9.57 3.21
C GLU A 51 7.73 -8.54 3.71
N LYS A 52 6.86 -8.05 2.82
CA LYS A 52 5.77 -7.11 3.15
C LYS A 52 4.90 -7.67 4.28
N TYR A 53 4.39 -8.89 4.12
CA TYR A 53 3.54 -9.50 5.15
C TYR A 53 4.32 -9.75 6.45
N GLY A 54 5.59 -10.12 6.36
CA GLY A 54 6.47 -10.21 7.53
C GLY A 54 6.56 -8.87 8.27
N ARG A 55 6.75 -7.75 7.55
CA ARG A 55 6.79 -6.40 8.15
C ARG A 55 5.46 -6.00 8.80
N MET A 56 4.33 -6.40 8.23
CA MET A 56 3.00 -6.14 8.81
C MET A 56 2.82 -6.83 10.16
N MET A 57 3.47 -7.96 10.41
CA MET A 57 3.44 -8.67 11.69
C MET A 57 4.03 -7.86 12.85
N GLN A 58 4.79 -6.80 12.59
CA GLN A 58 5.26 -5.90 13.64
C GLN A 58 4.10 -5.31 14.45
N SER A 59 2.96 -5.07 13.83
CA SER A 59 1.76 -4.56 14.48
C SER A 59 0.84 -5.69 14.96
N THR A 60 0.59 -6.69 14.13
CA THR A 60 -0.42 -7.73 14.41
C THR A 60 0.08 -8.85 15.31
N TYR A 61 1.39 -9.19 15.24
CA TYR A 61 2.06 -10.26 16.00
C TYR A 61 3.45 -9.83 16.45
N PRO A 62 3.59 -8.82 17.35
CA PRO A 62 4.88 -8.18 17.64
C PRO A 62 5.92 -9.11 18.25
N GLN A 63 5.53 -10.06 19.08
CA GLN A 63 6.45 -11.02 19.69
C GLN A 63 7.04 -11.97 18.66
N GLU A 64 6.20 -12.51 17.79
CA GLU A 64 6.60 -13.41 16.72
C GLU A 64 7.44 -12.67 15.67
N TYR A 65 7.06 -11.44 15.32
CA TYR A 65 7.86 -10.58 14.46
C TYR A 65 9.29 -10.40 14.97
N CYS A 66 9.45 -10.03 16.25
CA CYS A 66 10.77 -9.82 16.84
C CYS A 66 11.63 -11.10 16.85
N ALA A 67 11.02 -12.25 17.13
CA ALA A 67 11.73 -13.53 17.25
C ALA A 67 12.06 -14.13 15.87
N ASN A 68 11.11 -14.11 14.93
CA ASN A 68 11.14 -14.97 13.75
C ASN A 68 11.24 -14.21 12.42
N ILE A 69 11.01 -12.90 12.39
CA ILE A 69 10.96 -12.11 11.14
C ILE A 69 12.04 -11.03 11.11
N ALA A 70 12.09 -10.16 12.12
CA ALA A 70 12.97 -9.01 12.15
C ALA A 70 14.47 -9.34 11.93
N PRO A 71 15.02 -10.47 12.39
CA PRO A 71 16.42 -10.84 12.13
C PRO A 71 16.73 -11.16 10.67
N TYR A 72 15.72 -11.50 9.86
CA TYR A 72 15.89 -12.05 8.51
C TYR A 72 15.47 -11.07 7.39
N ILE A 73 14.90 -9.91 7.73
CA ILE A 73 14.50 -8.91 6.75
C ILE A 73 15.44 -7.70 6.79
N PRO A 74 15.62 -6.97 5.67
CA PRO A 74 16.46 -5.78 5.62
C PRO A 74 16.04 -4.72 6.65
N ARG A 75 17.00 -4.15 7.34
CA ARG A 75 16.73 -3.05 8.27
C ARG A 75 16.47 -1.76 7.50
N ILE A 76 15.54 -0.97 8.01
CA ILE A 76 15.22 0.35 7.49
C ILE A 76 16.06 1.38 8.27
N SER A 77 16.77 2.26 7.58
CA SER A 77 17.55 3.34 8.20
C SER A 77 16.62 4.38 8.83
N ALA A 78 17.11 5.13 9.82
CA ALA A 78 16.32 6.17 10.46
C ALA A 78 15.85 7.25 9.46
N ASN A 79 16.73 7.69 8.55
CA ASN A 79 16.37 8.68 7.51
C ASN A 79 15.29 8.16 6.57
N ARG A 80 15.40 6.91 6.14
CA ARG A 80 14.37 6.30 5.31
C ARG A 80 13.05 6.16 6.05
N ASN A 81 13.08 5.81 7.33
CA ASN A 81 11.86 5.71 8.15
C ASN A 81 11.12 7.05 8.21
N VAL A 82 11.84 8.16 8.34
CA VAL A 82 11.23 9.51 8.31
C VAL A 82 10.48 9.76 7.01
N LEU A 83 11.08 9.43 5.85
CA LEU A 83 10.40 9.57 4.56
C LEU A 83 9.16 8.68 4.46
N GLN A 84 9.26 7.43 4.91
CA GLN A 84 8.13 6.49 4.88
C GLN A 84 6.97 6.98 5.74
N GLU A 85 7.23 7.39 6.97
CA GLU A 85 6.18 7.89 7.86
C GLU A 85 5.56 9.20 7.36
N GLY A 86 6.33 10.05 6.67
CA GLY A 86 5.81 11.22 5.96
C GLY A 86 4.81 10.84 4.87
N ILE A 87 5.15 9.89 4.01
CA ILE A 87 4.26 9.35 2.98
C ILE A 87 2.99 8.77 3.62
N ILE A 88 3.14 7.95 4.67
CA ILE A 88 2.04 7.26 5.34
C ILE A 88 1.06 8.26 5.94
N THR A 89 1.56 9.26 6.67
CA THR A 89 0.74 10.31 7.30
C THR A 89 -0.15 11.01 6.27
N VAL A 90 0.41 11.40 5.13
CA VAL A 90 -0.36 12.06 4.06
C VAL A 90 -1.41 11.12 3.47
N GLN A 91 -1.04 9.88 3.18
CA GLN A 91 -1.98 8.94 2.56
C GLN A 91 -3.10 8.48 3.51
N VAL A 92 -2.83 8.33 4.79
CA VAL A 92 -3.87 8.05 5.81
C VAL A 92 -4.85 9.22 5.89
N SER A 93 -4.37 10.47 5.87
CA SER A 93 -5.23 11.66 5.81
C SER A 93 -6.11 11.66 4.55
N TRP A 94 -5.55 11.32 3.39
CA TRP A 94 -6.32 11.21 2.15
C TRP A 94 -7.37 10.08 2.17
N ALA A 95 -7.06 8.97 2.84
CA ALA A 95 -8.01 7.87 2.99
C ALA A 95 -9.17 8.26 3.91
N HIS A 96 -8.91 9.03 4.98
CA HIS A 96 -9.97 9.60 5.84
C HIS A 96 -10.88 10.55 5.05
N ASP A 97 -10.30 11.54 4.35
CA ASP A 97 -11.05 12.46 3.49
C ASP A 97 -11.93 11.73 2.46
N PHE A 98 -11.37 10.69 1.84
CA PHE A 98 -12.12 9.87 0.89
C PHE A 98 -13.34 9.17 1.55
N ARG A 99 -13.15 8.55 2.70
CA ARG A 99 -14.23 7.88 3.46
C ARG A 99 -15.36 8.83 3.85
N GLU A 100 -15.02 10.06 4.22
CA GLU A 100 -16.03 11.09 4.58
C GLU A 100 -16.87 11.49 3.38
N ARG A 101 -16.27 11.59 2.19
CA ARG A 101 -16.95 11.99 0.96
C ARG A 101 -17.68 10.86 0.22
N PHE A 102 -17.22 9.63 0.40
CA PHE A 102 -17.73 8.42 -0.25
C PHE A 102 -17.91 7.31 0.81
N PRO A 103 -18.93 7.41 1.68
CA PRO A 103 -19.06 6.49 2.82
C PRO A 103 -19.32 5.04 2.42
N HIS A 104 -20.09 4.75 1.38
CA HIS A 104 -20.37 3.37 0.96
C HIS A 104 -19.12 2.71 0.33
N LEU A 105 -18.41 3.39 -0.56
CA LEU A 105 -17.11 2.91 -1.05
C LEU A 105 -16.09 2.81 0.09
N GLY A 106 -16.19 3.71 1.07
CA GLY A 106 -15.35 3.73 2.27
C GLY A 106 -15.55 2.53 3.18
N GLU A 107 -16.76 1.96 3.25
CA GLU A 107 -17.05 0.73 4.02
C GLU A 107 -16.28 -0.49 3.48
N ALA A 108 -16.02 -0.53 2.17
CA ALA A 108 -15.24 -1.58 1.55
C ALA A 108 -13.72 -1.44 1.80
N MET A 109 -13.27 -0.30 2.32
CA MET A 109 -11.86 -0.08 2.65
C MET A 109 -11.48 -0.80 3.96
N ARG A 110 -10.16 -1.08 4.10
CA ARG A 110 -9.60 -1.55 5.38
C ARG A 110 -9.81 -0.51 6.47
N VAL A 111 -9.81 -0.92 7.74
CA VAL A 111 -9.58 0.03 8.85
C VAL A 111 -8.34 0.88 8.55
N LEU A 112 -8.29 2.13 9.00
CA LEU A 112 -7.32 3.08 8.47
C LEU A 112 -6.01 3.13 9.25
N THR A 113 -6.07 3.01 10.57
CA THR A 113 -4.92 3.28 11.44
C THR A 113 -4.42 2.04 12.18
N THR A 114 -3.12 2.01 12.46
CA THR A 114 -2.44 0.90 13.15
C THR A 114 -3.04 0.59 14.53
N VAL A 115 -3.67 1.56 15.20
CA VAL A 115 -4.34 1.32 16.49
C VAL A 115 -5.57 0.41 16.38
N GLU A 116 -6.10 0.24 15.17
CA GLU A 116 -7.23 -0.62 14.85
C GLU A 116 -6.79 -2.04 14.43
N ASP A 117 -5.48 -2.30 14.36
CA ASP A 117 -4.97 -3.61 13.96
C ASP A 117 -5.31 -4.69 14.98
N THR A 118 -5.68 -5.85 14.48
CA THR A 118 -5.83 -7.10 15.24
C THR A 118 -5.12 -8.23 14.50
N PRO A 119 -4.98 -9.42 15.08
CA PRO A 119 -4.46 -10.58 14.35
C PRO A 119 -5.20 -10.88 13.04
N GLU A 120 -6.50 -10.60 12.98
CA GLU A 120 -7.37 -10.88 11.83
C GLU A 120 -7.56 -9.67 10.91
N THR A 121 -7.29 -8.46 11.38
CA THR A 121 -7.54 -7.21 10.65
C THR A 121 -6.29 -6.36 10.59
N THR A 122 -5.86 -6.02 9.38
CA THR A 122 -4.70 -5.16 9.14
C THR A 122 -5.16 -3.85 8.50
N SER A 123 -4.75 -2.73 9.10
CA SER A 123 -5.08 -1.39 8.64
C SER A 123 -4.40 -1.02 7.33
N PHE A 124 -4.94 0.02 6.69
CA PHE A 124 -4.31 0.67 5.54
C PHE A 124 -2.90 1.18 5.88
N GLU A 125 -2.75 1.81 7.04
CA GLU A 125 -1.48 2.34 7.53
C GLU A 125 -0.42 1.24 7.66
N THR A 126 -0.74 0.13 8.32
CA THR A 126 0.19 -1.02 8.49
C THR A 126 0.49 -1.71 7.16
N TYR A 127 -0.52 -1.85 6.30
CA TYR A 127 -0.34 -2.42 4.96
C TYR A 127 0.61 -1.56 4.11
N LEU A 128 0.42 -0.23 4.10
CA LEU A 128 1.27 0.71 3.37
C LEU A 128 2.69 0.73 3.94
N ARG A 129 2.85 0.73 5.27
CA ARG A 129 4.15 0.66 5.93
C ARG A 129 4.92 -0.60 5.52
N GLY A 130 4.24 -1.74 5.50
CA GLY A 130 4.82 -3.01 5.02
C GLY A 130 5.24 -2.96 3.56
N GLU A 131 4.42 -2.39 2.70
CA GLU A 131 4.71 -2.21 1.26
C GLU A 131 5.94 -1.33 1.04
N LEU A 132 5.93 -0.11 1.60
CA LEU A 132 7.05 0.84 1.47
C LEU A 132 8.37 0.27 2.02
N GLY A 133 8.29 -0.58 3.05
CA GLY A 133 9.45 -1.26 3.62
C GLY A 133 10.17 -2.19 2.65
N THR A 134 9.51 -2.62 1.57
CA THR A 134 10.10 -3.50 0.54
C THR A 134 10.80 -2.74 -0.59
N TYR A 135 10.54 -1.45 -0.74
CA TYR A 135 11.09 -0.62 -1.82
C TYR A 135 12.57 -0.29 -1.58
N SER A 136 13.32 0.04 -2.63
CA SER A 136 14.64 0.62 -2.49
C SER A 136 14.57 2.06 -1.96
N ASP A 137 15.69 2.57 -1.45
CA ASP A 137 15.78 3.96 -0.98
C ASP A 137 15.45 4.95 -2.11
N ARG A 138 15.86 4.65 -3.34
CA ARG A 138 15.52 5.45 -4.52
C ARG A 138 14.01 5.48 -4.76
N THR A 139 13.37 4.32 -4.75
CA THR A 139 11.92 4.22 -5.00
C THR A 139 11.12 4.94 -3.91
N VAL A 140 11.53 4.83 -2.64
CA VAL A 140 10.89 5.57 -1.55
C VAL A 140 11.07 7.08 -1.71
N ALA A 141 12.26 7.57 -2.09
CA ALA A 141 12.49 8.99 -2.33
C ALA A 141 11.60 9.53 -3.47
N LEU A 142 11.56 8.82 -4.60
CA LEU A 142 10.70 9.19 -5.73
C LEU A 142 9.21 9.15 -5.37
N TYR A 143 8.81 8.19 -4.54
CA TYR A 143 7.42 8.09 -4.09
C TYR A 143 7.07 9.21 -3.12
N HIS A 144 7.99 9.59 -2.23
CA HIS A 144 7.83 10.76 -1.37
C HIS A 144 7.65 12.05 -2.18
N ASP A 145 8.51 12.29 -3.18
CA ASP A 145 8.42 13.47 -4.04
C ASP A 145 7.10 13.48 -4.84
N PHE A 146 6.64 12.32 -5.27
CA PHE A 146 5.34 12.18 -5.93
C PHE A 146 4.18 12.54 -5.00
N VAL A 147 4.16 12.04 -3.78
CA VAL A 147 3.13 12.33 -2.76
C VAL A 147 3.13 13.81 -2.39
N GLU A 148 4.32 14.41 -2.18
CA GLU A 148 4.43 15.84 -1.89
C GLU A 148 3.94 16.72 -3.05
N ARG A 149 4.22 16.35 -4.28
CA ARG A 149 3.68 17.03 -5.46
C ARG A 149 2.16 16.98 -5.49
N LEU A 150 1.54 15.81 -5.30
CA LEU A 150 0.09 15.67 -5.24
C LEU A 150 -0.51 16.52 -4.13
N ARG A 151 0.14 16.56 -2.96
CA ARG A 151 -0.29 17.40 -1.83
C ARG A 151 -0.29 18.89 -2.20
N HIS A 152 0.77 19.38 -2.87
CA HIS A 152 0.84 20.74 -3.38
C HIS A 152 -0.24 21.06 -4.41
N GLU A 153 -0.55 20.09 -5.27
CA GLU A 153 -1.61 20.19 -6.30
C GLU A 153 -3.02 20.00 -5.71
N ARG A 154 -3.15 19.75 -4.40
CA ARG A 154 -4.41 19.44 -3.72
C ARG A 154 -5.15 18.24 -4.33
N ARG A 155 -4.40 17.26 -4.74
CA ARG A 155 -4.89 15.98 -5.27
C ARG A 155 -4.82 14.91 -4.21
N ASN A 156 -5.78 13.97 -4.25
CA ASN A 156 -5.88 12.86 -3.31
C ASN A 156 -5.59 11.54 -4.03
N LEU A 157 -4.44 10.90 -3.70
CA LEU A 157 -4.00 9.67 -4.35
C LEU A 157 -4.96 8.50 -4.10
N THR A 158 -5.58 8.45 -2.92
CA THR A 158 -6.60 7.42 -2.60
C THR A 158 -7.78 7.55 -3.54
N GLU A 159 -8.29 8.76 -3.73
CA GLU A 159 -9.40 9.02 -4.67
C GLU A 159 -9.03 8.65 -6.10
N GLU A 160 -7.84 9.05 -6.58
CA GLU A 160 -7.40 8.73 -7.93
C GLU A 160 -7.25 7.22 -8.16
N THR A 161 -6.71 6.50 -7.17
CA THR A 161 -6.57 5.05 -7.24
C THR A 161 -7.93 4.36 -7.25
N ILE A 162 -8.86 4.75 -6.36
CA ILE A 162 -10.20 4.16 -6.32
C ILE A 162 -11.00 4.53 -7.56
N ARG A 163 -10.85 5.74 -8.10
CA ARG A 163 -11.45 6.12 -9.39
C ARG A 163 -11.01 5.20 -10.53
N ASN A 164 -9.73 4.85 -10.59
CA ASN A 164 -9.24 3.86 -11.55
C ASN A 164 -9.85 2.47 -11.29
N THR A 165 -9.94 2.07 -10.01
CA THR A 165 -10.51 0.76 -9.63
C THR A 165 -11.96 0.63 -10.08
N VAL A 166 -12.82 1.63 -9.81
CA VAL A 166 -14.23 1.58 -10.18
C VAL A 166 -14.42 1.64 -11.70
N ARG A 167 -13.59 2.39 -12.42
CA ARG A 167 -13.60 2.40 -13.90
C ARG A 167 -13.22 1.05 -14.50
N LEU A 168 -12.21 0.39 -13.96
CA LEU A 168 -11.84 -0.96 -14.38
C LEU A 168 -12.91 -2.01 -14.01
N ALA A 169 -13.75 -1.73 -13.01
CA ALA A 169 -14.93 -2.53 -12.67
C ALA A 169 -16.16 -2.24 -13.55
N GLY A 170 -16.09 -1.24 -14.46
CA GLY A 170 -17.16 -0.93 -15.40
C GLY A 170 -18.08 0.23 -15.01
N PHE A 171 -17.77 0.94 -13.92
CA PHE A 171 -18.48 2.17 -13.56
C PHE A 171 -17.91 3.39 -14.32
N GLU A 172 -18.74 4.37 -14.59
CA GLU A 172 -18.29 5.62 -15.25
C GLU A 172 -17.46 6.49 -14.32
N ASP A 173 -17.91 6.63 -13.06
CA ASP A 173 -17.25 7.46 -12.05
C ASP A 173 -17.51 6.96 -10.61
N LEU A 174 -16.95 7.71 -9.63
CA LEU A 174 -17.10 7.41 -8.21
C LEU A 174 -18.54 7.60 -7.73
N ALA A 175 -19.28 8.56 -8.26
CA ALA A 175 -20.66 8.83 -7.83
C ALA A 175 -21.58 7.67 -8.23
N GLN A 176 -21.43 7.14 -9.44
CA GLN A 176 -22.16 5.97 -9.89
C GLN A 176 -21.81 4.74 -9.04
N ALA A 177 -20.52 4.52 -8.76
CA ALA A 177 -20.07 3.41 -7.95
C ALA A 177 -20.56 3.51 -6.49
N GLU A 178 -20.53 4.70 -5.90
CA GLU A 178 -21.06 4.99 -4.55
C GLU A 178 -22.55 4.70 -4.45
N ALA A 179 -23.33 5.09 -5.47
CA ALA A 179 -24.77 4.88 -5.50
C ALA A 179 -25.17 3.41 -5.74
N ALA A 180 -24.25 2.57 -6.20
CA ALA A 180 -24.50 1.17 -6.51
C ALA A 180 -24.15 0.21 -5.35
N GLN A 181 -23.57 0.71 -4.25
CA GLN A 181 -23.27 -0.08 -3.06
C GLN A 181 -24.51 -0.19 -2.17
#